data_52cfc462042d1a86b585342dd56a9a76
#
_entry.id   52cfc462042d1a86b585342dd56a9a76
#
_cell.length_a   1.000
_cell.length_b   1.000
_cell.length_c   1.000
_cell.angle_alpha   90.00
_cell.angle_beta   90.00
_cell.angle_gamma   90.00
#
_symmetry.space_group_name_H-M   'P 1'
#
loop_
_entity.id
_entity.type
_entity.pdbx_description
1 polymer ?
#
loop_
_entity_poly.entity_id
_entity_poly.type
_entity_poly.pdbx_seq_one_letter_code
_entity_poly.pdbx_strand_id
1 'polypeptide(L)'
;MEIEIDKYSGFCFGVVYAIQMAEEELKESNFLLCLGDIVHNNKEVERLNNLGLKVINHDDLKDYHDCKVLIRAHGEPPSTYKIAMENNIQLLDASCPVVLKLQHQIKEGYKNVSEIDGQIVVYGKKGHAEVIGLLGQIEGDAVLVSSIEDLDQLDFNRPIYMYSQTTKSPKDYLEIKREIEKRRTNLDINDPLQFVVNDTLCRQVSGREPQLKQFSAKHDVIIFVSGKKSSNGKMLYESCKNENHNSYFIS
;
A
#
# COMPACT_ATOMS: atom_id res chain seq x y z
N MET A 1 37.98 -5.15 5.22
CA MET A 1 36.59 -4.70 5.17
C MET A 1 35.75 -5.92 4.82
N GLU A 2 34.78 -6.26 5.64
CA GLU A 2 33.83 -7.33 5.40
C GLU A 2 32.49 -6.70 4.96
N ILE A 3 31.80 -7.29 3.99
CA ILE A 3 30.52 -6.81 3.48
C ILE A 3 29.51 -7.93 3.67
N GLU A 4 28.44 -7.64 4.41
CA GLU A 4 27.30 -8.54 4.58
C GLU A 4 26.04 -7.94 3.95
N ILE A 5 25.25 -8.77 3.29
CA ILE A 5 23.94 -8.38 2.76
C ILE A 5 22.87 -8.92 3.71
N ASP A 6 22.00 -8.03 4.21
CA ASP A 6 20.86 -8.47 5.03
C ASP A 6 19.98 -9.47 4.25
N LYS A 7 19.87 -10.68 4.79
CA LYS A 7 19.10 -11.79 4.19
C LYS A 7 17.61 -11.48 4.04
N TYR A 8 17.11 -10.49 4.77
CA TYR A 8 15.72 -10.03 4.67
C TYR A 8 15.55 -8.81 3.75
N SER A 9 16.63 -8.36 3.09
CA SER A 9 16.58 -7.27 2.11
C SER A 9 15.84 -7.69 0.82
N GLY A 10 15.59 -6.72 -0.04
CA GLY A 10 14.93 -6.92 -1.33
C GLY A 10 13.44 -6.61 -1.33
N PHE A 11 12.80 -6.83 -2.49
CA PHE A 11 11.36 -6.65 -2.65
C PHE A 11 10.56 -7.71 -1.90
N CYS A 12 9.34 -7.37 -1.50
CA CYS A 12 8.41 -8.36 -0.95
C CYS A 12 7.86 -9.26 -2.07
N PHE A 13 7.26 -10.40 -1.69
CA PHE A 13 6.76 -11.37 -2.66
C PHE A 13 5.76 -10.78 -3.65
N GLY A 14 4.89 -9.84 -3.22
CA GLY A 14 3.91 -9.22 -4.11
C GLY A 14 4.56 -8.35 -5.20
N VAL A 15 5.64 -7.62 -4.86
CA VAL A 15 6.41 -6.84 -5.82
C VAL A 15 7.21 -7.76 -6.75
N VAL A 16 7.85 -8.81 -6.20
CA VAL A 16 8.59 -9.80 -7.01
C VAL A 16 7.66 -10.47 -8.01
N TYR A 17 6.47 -10.86 -7.61
CA TYR A 17 5.48 -11.47 -8.48
C TYR A 17 5.07 -10.53 -9.63
N ALA A 18 4.81 -9.25 -9.34
CA ALA A 18 4.46 -8.28 -10.38
C ALA A 18 5.60 -8.05 -11.39
N ILE A 19 6.85 -8.00 -10.92
CA ILE A 19 8.03 -7.88 -11.78
C ILE A 19 8.19 -9.13 -12.66
N GLN A 20 8.07 -10.32 -12.09
CA GLN A 20 8.17 -11.59 -12.83
C GLN A 20 7.10 -11.69 -13.92
N MET A 21 5.85 -11.37 -13.60
CA MET A 21 4.75 -11.35 -14.58
C MET A 21 5.05 -10.38 -15.74
N ALA A 22 5.57 -9.18 -15.42
CA ALA A 22 5.98 -8.23 -16.45
C ALA A 22 7.11 -8.76 -17.33
N GLU A 23 8.14 -9.37 -16.74
CA GLU A 23 9.27 -9.94 -17.47
C GLU A 23 8.87 -11.12 -18.36
N GLU A 24 7.97 -11.98 -17.89
CA GLU A 24 7.45 -13.11 -18.66
C GLU A 24 6.70 -12.62 -19.90
N GLU A 25 5.78 -11.67 -19.73
CA GLU A 25 5.04 -11.08 -20.85
C GLU A 25 5.97 -10.34 -21.82
N LEU A 26 6.96 -9.59 -21.32
CA LEU A 26 7.92 -8.85 -22.16
C LEU A 26 8.86 -9.76 -22.97
N LYS A 27 9.12 -10.99 -22.52
CA LYS A 27 9.86 -11.99 -23.30
C LYS A 27 9.07 -12.47 -24.52
N GLU A 28 7.74 -12.49 -24.41
CA GLU A 28 6.86 -12.97 -25.50
C GLU A 28 6.50 -11.85 -26.48
N SER A 29 6.16 -10.66 -25.95
CA SER A 29 5.56 -9.57 -26.72
C SER A 29 6.49 -8.41 -27.01
N ASN A 30 7.64 -8.30 -26.33
CA ASN A 30 8.57 -7.15 -26.35
C ASN A 30 7.91 -5.78 -26.01
N PHE A 31 6.66 -5.76 -25.59
CA PHE A 31 5.93 -4.55 -25.24
C PHE A 31 4.80 -4.86 -24.26
N LEU A 32 4.71 -4.08 -23.19
CA LEU A 32 3.64 -4.20 -22.19
C LEU A 32 3.31 -2.83 -21.60
N LEU A 33 2.02 -2.51 -21.52
CA LEU A 33 1.54 -1.35 -20.77
C LEU A 33 1.44 -1.70 -19.28
N CYS A 34 1.81 -0.75 -18.41
CA CYS A 34 1.67 -0.90 -16.96
C CYS A 34 0.92 0.30 -16.38
N LEU A 35 -0.14 0.05 -15.63
CA LEU A 35 -0.96 1.10 -15.04
C LEU A 35 -0.27 1.68 -13.79
N GLY A 36 0.46 2.77 -13.99
CA GLY A 36 1.34 3.42 -13.02
C GLY A 36 2.68 2.70 -12.81
N ASP A 37 3.57 3.29 -12.01
CA ASP A 37 4.90 2.72 -11.71
C ASP A 37 4.74 1.33 -11.06
N ILE A 38 5.31 0.28 -11.65
CA ILE A 38 5.22 -1.10 -11.16
C ILE A 38 5.74 -1.23 -9.73
N VAL A 39 6.75 -0.46 -9.39
CA VAL A 39 7.38 -0.36 -8.07
C VAL A 39 7.93 1.04 -7.82
N HIS A 40 8.00 1.46 -6.57
CA HIS A 40 8.57 2.76 -6.19
C HIS A 40 10.11 2.74 -6.16
N ASN A 41 10.72 2.22 -7.23
CA ASN A 41 12.16 2.17 -7.45
C ASN A 41 12.46 2.56 -8.90
N ASN A 42 13.01 3.76 -9.11
CA ASN A 42 13.24 4.30 -10.45
C ASN A 42 14.18 3.44 -11.29
N LYS A 43 15.20 2.81 -10.68
CA LYS A 43 16.15 1.95 -11.39
C LYS A 43 15.48 0.68 -11.92
N GLU A 44 14.58 0.11 -11.14
CA GLU A 44 13.83 -1.07 -11.57
C GLU A 44 12.81 -0.72 -12.66
N VAL A 45 12.12 0.42 -12.52
CA VAL A 45 11.23 0.93 -13.57
C VAL A 45 12.01 1.20 -14.87
N GLU A 46 13.18 1.85 -14.80
CA GLU A 46 14.06 2.09 -15.93
C GLU A 46 14.51 0.78 -16.61
N ARG A 47 14.89 -0.23 -15.80
CA ARG A 47 15.26 -1.56 -16.29
C ARG A 47 14.14 -2.21 -17.09
N LEU A 48 12.92 -2.20 -16.55
CA LEU A 48 11.74 -2.77 -17.23
C LEU A 48 11.32 -1.96 -18.46
N ASN A 49 11.46 -0.63 -18.41
CA ASN A 49 11.21 0.22 -19.58
C ASN A 49 12.18 -0.13 -20.74
N ASN A 50 13.45 -0.42 -20.42
CA ASN A 50 14.43 -0.85 -21.43
C ASN A 50 14.10 -2.24 -22.01
N LEU A 51 13.28 -3.05 -21.33
CA LEU A 51 12.75 -4.31 -21.83
C LEU A 51 11.43 -4.15 -22.62
N GLY A 52 10.84 -2.94 -22.67
CA GLY A 52 9.62 -2.66 -23.41
C GLY A 52 8.38 -2.36 -22.55
N LEU A 53 8.52 -2.27 -21.21
CA LEU A 53 7.42 -1.81 -20.35
C LEU A 53 7.16 -0.32 -20.58
N LYS A 54 5.92 0.05 -20.79
CA LYS A 54 5.50 1.46 -20.88
C LYS A 54 4.49 1.79 -19.78
N VAL A 55 4.86 2.72 -18.91
CA VAL A 55 3.96 3.21 -17.86
C VAL A 55 2.91 4.14 -18.47
N ILE A 56 1.64 3.92 -18.12
CA ILE A 56 0.48 4.75 -18.46
C ILE A 56 -0.24 5.20 -17.19
N ASN A 57 -1.01 6.28 -17.28
CA ASN A 57 -1.83 6.77 -16.20
C ASN A 57 -3.28 6.25 -16.32
N HIS A 58 -4.07 6.39 -15.26
CA HIS A 58 -5.48 5.98 -15.26
C HIS A 58 -6.32 6.77 -16.26
N ASP A 59 -6.03 8.07 -16.44
CA ASP A 59 -6.72 8.92 -17.41
C ASP A 59 -6.46 8.48 -18.86
N ASP A 60 -5.27 7.95 -19.12
CA ASP A 60 -4.88 7.45 -20.43
C ASP A 60 -5.54 6.10 -20.75
N LEU A 61 -5.89 5.30 -19.72
CA LEU A 61 -6.39 3.92 -19.90
C LEU A 61 -7.61 3.84 -20.82
N LYS A 62 -8.49 4.82 -20.76
CA LYS A 62 -9.70 4.91 -21.60
C LYS A 62 -9.42 5.08 -23.09
N ASP A 63 -8.21 5.55 -23.45
CA ASP A 63 -7.79 5.81 -24.82
C ASP A 63 -7.11 4.59 -25.46
N TYR A 64 -6.84 3.54 -24.66
CA TYR A 64 -6.27 2.28 -25.13
C TYR A 64 -7.35 1.24 -25.42
N HIS A 65 -7.16 0.44 -26.48
CA HIS A 65 -8.07 -0.62 -26.90
C HIS A 65 -7.26 -1.83 -27.39
N ASP A 66 -7.84 -3.03 -27.30
CA ASP A 66 -7.29 -4.26 -27.87
C ASP A 66 -5.82 -4.51 -27.51
N CYS A 67 -5.43 -4.25 -26.25
CA CYS A 67 -4.07 -4.35 -25.78
C CYS A 67 -3.97 -5.07 -24.43
N LYS A 68 -2.73 -5.37 -24.00
CA LYS A 68 -2.45 -5.92 -22.67
C LYS A 68 -2.00 -4.82 -21.71
N VAL A 69 -2.54 -4.82 -20.50
CA VAL A 69 -2.18 -3.87 -19.44
C VAL A 69 -1.92 -4.63 -18.13
N LEU A 70 -0.75 -4.42 -17.54
CA LEU A 70 -0.40 -4.94 -16.23
C LEU A 70 -1.00 -4.08 -15.13
N ILE A 71 -1.75 -4.70 -14.23
CA ILE A 71 -2.12 -4.15 -12.93
C ILE A 71 -1.03 -4.53 -11.92
N ARG A 72 -0.48 -3.53 -11.25
CA ARG A 72 0.62 -3.68 -10.29
C ARG A 72 0.12 -4.20 -8.93
N ALA A 73 1.06 -4.55 -8.04
CA ALA A 73 0.78 -5.13 -6.72
C ALA A 73 -0.14 -4.30 -5.80
N HIS A 74 -0.35 -3.03 -6.09
CA HIS A 74 -1.18 -2.13 -5.28
C HIS A 74 -2.70 -2.36 -5.42
N GLY A 75 -3.12 -3.16 -6.43
CA GLY A 75 -4.53 -3.35 -6.75
C GLY A 75 -5.18 -2.10 -7.35
N GLU A 76 -6.37 -2.27 -7.89
CA GLU A 76 -7.11 -1.21 -8.59
C GLU A 76 -8.57 -1.16 -8.11
N PRO A 77 -9.26 -0.03 -8.29
CA PRO A 77 -10.69 0.07 -8.04
C PRO A 77 -11.50 -0.69 -9.11
N PRO A 78 -12.76 -1.08 -8.83
CA PRO A 78 -13.64 -1.75 -9.81
C PRO A 78 -13.82 -0.99 -11.13
N SER A 79 -13.74 0.35 -11.08
CA SER A 79 -13.84 1.20 -12.29
C SER A 79 -12.75 0.91 -13.31
N THR A 80 -11.51 0.59 -12.87
CA THR A 80 -10.42 0.20 -13.78
C THR A 80 -10.75 -1.07 -14.56
N TYR A 81 -11.30 -2.09 -13.89
CA TYR A 81 -11.71 -3.34 -14.52
C TYR A 81 -12.86 -3.13 -15.51
N LYS A 82 -13.79 -2.22 -15.17
CA LYS A 82 -14.90 -1.85 -16.06
C LYS A 82 -14.40 -1.21 -17.35
N ILE A 83 -13.50 -0.20 -17.24
CA ILE A 83 -12.90 0.45 -18.42
C ILE A 83 -12.16 -0.58 -19.27
N ALA A 84 -11.40 -1.49 -18.66
CA ALA A 84 -10.68 -2.52 -19.40
C ALA A 84 -11.60 -3.44 -20.17
N MET A 85 -12.73 -3.84 -19.58
CA MET A 85 -13.73 -4.67 -20.23
C MET A 85 -14.42 -3.93 -21.40
N GLU A 86 -14.79 -2.66 -21.21
CA GLU A 86 -15.43 -1.83 -22.23
C GLU A 86 -14.52 -1.59 -23.45
N ASN A 87 -13.19 -1.55 -23.23
CA ASN A 87 -12.19 -1.27 -24.25
C ASN A 87 -11.48 -2.53 -24.79
N ASN A 88 -11.95 -3.72 -24.46
CA ASN A 88 -11.31 -5.00 -24.84
C ASN A 88 -9.83 -5.08 -24.42
N ILE A 89 -9.49 -4.54 -23.24
CA ILE A 89 -8.14 -4.60 -22.69
C ILE A 89 -7.97 -5.89 -21.89
N GLN A 90 -6.96 -6.68 -22.24
CA GLN A 90 -6.57 -7.85 -21.45
C GLN A 90 -5.74 -7.41 -20.24
N LEU A 91 -6.29 -7.58 -19.03
CA LEU A 91 -5.56 -7.26 -17.81
C LEU A 91 -4.68 -8.44 -17.36
N LEU A 92 -3.40 -8.14 -17.12
CA LEU A 92 -2.49 -9.01 -16.38
C LEU A 92 -2.50 -8.52 -14.93
N ASP A 93 -3.27 -9.19 -14.08
CA ASP A 93 -3.50 -8.72 -12.71
C ASP A 93 -2.45 -9.28 -11.74
N ALA A 94 -1.44 -8.45 -11.41
CA ALA A 94 -0.42 -8.74 -10.44
C ALA A 94 -0.73 -8.17 -9.04
N SER A 95 -1.99 -7.88 -8.75
CA SER A 95 -2.41 -7.38 -7.43
C SER A 95 -1.97 -8.32 -6.32
N CYS A 96 -1.37 -7.75 -5.28
CA CYS A 96 -0.90 -8.53 -4.14
C CYS A 96 -2.10 -9.17 -3.39
N PRO A 97 -2.05 -10.48 -3.09
CA PRO A 97 -3.13 -11.15 -2.36
C PRO A 97 -3.49 -10.49 -1.02
N VAL A 98 -2.51 -9.88 -0.34
CA VAL A 98 -2.74 -9.13 0.90
C VAL A 98 -3.61 -7.90 0.65
N VAL A 99 -3.36 -7.18 -0.46
CA VAL A 99 -4.15 -6.02 -0.86
C VAL A 99 -5.55 -6.44 -1.31
N LEU A 100 -5.69 -7.49 -2.11
CA LEU A 100 -6.99 -8.04 -2.54
C LEU A 100 -7.83 -8.47 -1.34
N LYS A 101 -7.23 -9.12 -0.34
CA LYS A 101 -7.89 -9.47 0.91
C LYS A 101 -8.41 -8.22 1.63
N LEU A 102 -7.60 -7.16 1.71
CA LEU A 102 -8.00 -5.89 2.34
C LEU A 102 -9.14 -5.21 1.58
N GLN A 103 -9.08 -5.17 0.25
CA GLN A 103 -10.16 -4.65 -0.59
C GLN A 103 -11.49 -5.39 -0.30
N HIS A 104 -11.43 -6.71 -0.22
CA HIS A 104 -12.61 -7.52 0.13
C HIS A 104 -13.12 -7.22 1.56
N GLN A 105 -12.21 -7.11 2.54
CA GLN A 105 -12.59 -6.78 3.92
C GLN A 105 -13.25 -5.41 4.03
N ILE A 106 -12.76 -4.40 3.32
CA ILE A 106 -13.38 -3.06 3.29
C ILE A 106 -14.77 -3.12 2.68
N LYS A 107 -14.93 -3.85 1.57
CA LYS A 107 -16.22 -4.02 0.90
C LYS A 107 -17.27 -4.71 1.78
N GLU A 108 -16.88 -5.78 2.48
CA GLU A 108 -17.77 -6.47 3.42
C GLU A 108 -18.04 -5.62 4.67
N GLY A 109 -17.00 -4.98 5.21
CA GLY A 109 -17.16 -4.08 6.36
C GLY A 109 -18.07 -2.89 6.05
N TYR A 110 -18.03 -2.36 4.83
CA TYR A 110 -18.90 -1.28 4.39
C TYR A 110 -20.37 -1.69 4.37
N LYS A 111 -20.69 -2.89 3.88
CA LYS A 111 -22.06 -3.42 3.94
C LYS A 111 -22.56 -3.47 5.38
N ASN A 112 -21.74 -4.06 6.28
CA ASN A 112 -22.13 -4.24 7.67
C ASN A 112 -22.31 -2.90 8.41
N VAL A 113 -21.39 -1.95 8.17
CA VAL A 113 -21.43 -0.66 8.88
C VAL A 113 -22.52 0.27 8.35
N SER A 114 -22.86 0.15 7.05
CA SER A 114 -23.96 0.92 6.45
C SER A 114 -25.33 0.54 7.00
N GLU A 115 -25.54 -0.72 7.39
CA GLU A 115 -26.80 -1.18 8.01
C GLU A 115 -27.06 -0.54 9.38
N ILE A 116 -26.00 -0.05 10.04
CA ILE A 116 -26.06 0.56 11.38
C ILE A 116 -25.70 2.06 11.36
N ASP A 117 -25.79 2.70 10.18
CA ASP A 117 -25.43 4.11 9.97
C ASP A 117 -24.01 4.46 10.44
N GLY A 118 -23.06 3.57 10.23
CA GLY A 118 -21.67 3.75 10.65
C GLY A 118 -20.79 4.37 9.55
N GLN A 119 -19.48 4.37 9.81
CA GLN A 119 -18.46 4.98 8.94
C GLN A 119 -17.27 4.03 8.72
N ILE A 120 -16.74 4.02 7.50
CA ILE A 120 -15.44 3.41 7.23
C ILE A 120 -14.34 4.46 7.41
N VAL A 121 -13.29 4.07 8.11
CA VAL A 121 -12.05 4.85 8.25
C VAL A 121 -10.91 4.07 7.63
N VAL A 122 -10.18 4.71 6.71
CA VAL A 122 -8.96 4.16 6.12
C VAL A 122 -7.77 5.01 6.55
N TYR A 123 -6.89 4.45 7.38
CA TYR A 123 -5.61 5.08 7.70
C TYR A 123 -4.63 4.85 6.54
N GLY A 124 -4.30 5.90 5.80
CA GLY A 124 -3.50 5.78 4.59
C GLY A 124 -2.90 7.10 4.11
N LYS A 125 -2.08 7.03 3.07
CA LYS A 125 -1.50 8.21 2.43
C LYS A 125 -2.40 8.67 1.29
N LYS A 126 -2.86 9.91 1.35
CA LYS A 126 -3.65 10.53 0.28
C LYS A 126 -2.94 10.43 -1.08
N GLY A 127 -3.67 9.99 -2.09
CA GLY A 127 -3.17 9.83 -3.46
C GLY A 127 -2.26 8.61 -3.69
N HIS A 128 -2.06 7.75 -2.69
CA HIS A 128 -1.34 6.49 -2.89
C HIS A 128 -2.22 5.50 -3.66
N ALA A 129 -1.63 4.77 -4.62
CA ALA A 129 -2.36 3.85 -5.48
C ALA A 129 -3.18 2.80 -4.72
N GLU A 130 -2.59 2.18 -3.70
CA GLU A 130 -3.31 1.22 -2.85
C GLU A 130 -4.55 1.88 -2.21
N VAL A 131 -4.41 3.10 -1.68
CA VAL A 131 -5.53 3.82 -1.04
C VAL A 131 -6.63 4.14 -2.06
N ILE A 132 -6.27 4.54 -3.28
CA ILE A 132 -7.24 4.75 -4.37
C ILE A 132 -8.00 3.45 -4.65
N GLY A 133 -7.30 2.33 -4.74
CA GLY A 133 -7.90 1.00 -4.93
C GLY A 133 -8.82 0.58 -3.78
N LEU A 134 -8.45 0.90 -2.53
CA LEU A 134 -9.25 0.62 -1.33
C LEU A 134 -10.55 1.44 -1.30
N LEU A 135 -10.43 2.77 -1.45
CA LEU A 135 -11.58 3.68 -1.42
C LEU A 135 -12.55 3.39 -2.59
N GLY A 136 -12.01 3.02 -3.75
CA GLY A 136 -12.82 2.68 -4.91
C GLY A 136 -13.69 1.43 -4.74
N GLN A 137 -13.39 0.55 -3.75
CA GLN A 137 -14.26 -0.61 -3.46
C GLN A 137 -15.62 -0.21 -2.90
N ILE A 138 -15.74 0.99 -2.38
CA ILE A 138 -16.93 1.55 -1.71
C ILE A 138 -17.26 2.95 -2.26
N GLU A 139 -16.94 3.20 -3.53
CA GLU A 139 -17.24 4.44 -4.26
C GLU A 139 -16.73 5.72 -3.57
N GLY A 140 -15.70 5.59 -2.74
CA GLY A 140 -15.10 6.69 -1.99
C GLY A 140 -15.77 7.01 -0.66
N ASP A 141 -16.82 6.27 -0.26
CA ASP A 141 -17.56 6.50 0.98
C ASP A 141 -16.79 6.01 2.21
N ALA A 142 -15.67 6.67 2.48
CA ALA A 142 -14.83 6.46 3.65
C ALA A 142 -14.12 7.74 4.05
N VAL A 143 -13.84 7.90 5.33
CA VAL A 143 -12.96 8.95 5.83
C VAL A 143 -11.51 8.50 5.72
N LEU A 144 -10.73 9.18 4.87
CA LEU A 144 -9.30 8.95 4.74
C LEU A 144 -8.56 9.74 5.81
N VAL A 145 -7.84 9.03 6.67
CA VAL A 145 -7.03 9.59 7.76
C VAL A 145 -5.56 9.37 7.44
N SER A 146 -4.80 10.45 7.33
CA SER A 146 -3.34 10.42 7.13
C SER A 146 -2.59 10.84 8.39
N SER A 147 -3.23 11.62 9.25
CA SER A 147 -2.72 12.16 10.51
C SER A 147 -3.85 12.27 11.56
N ILE A 148 -3.50 12.66 12.80
CA ILE A 148 -4.47 12.82 13.91
C ILE A 148 -5.47 13.95 13.62
N GLU A 149 -5.04 15.00 12.94
CA GLU A 149 -5.86 16.16 12.58
C GLU A 149 -7.02 15.76 11.63
N ASP A 150 -6.80 14.77 10.78
CA ASP A 150 -7.84 14.26 9.86
C ASP A 150 -9.02 13.61 10.61
N LEU A 151 -8.83 13.23 11.88
CA LEU A 151 -9.88 12.65 12.72
C LEU A 151 -11.03 13.63 13.01
N ASP A 152 -10.81 14.92 12.83
CA ASP A 152 -11.85 15.94 13.01
C ASP A 152 -12.99 15.82 11.96
N GLN A 153 -12.77 15.04 10.90
CA GLN A 153 -13.78 14.72 9.88
C GLN A 153 -14.75 13.61 10.32
N LEU A 154 -14.45 12.90 11.43
CA LEU A 154 -15.26 11.78 11.91
C LEU A 154 -16.40 12.25 12.82
N ASP A 155 -17.55 11.62 12.66
CA ASP A 155 -18.61 11.67 13.68
C ASP A 155 -18.40 10.54 14.69
N PHE A 156 -17.89 10.89 15.87
CA PHE A 156 -17.58 9.92 16.93
C PHE A 156 -18.83 9.31 17.58
N ASN A 157 -20.03 9.83 17.32
CA ASN A 157 -21.29 9.24 17.80
C ASN A 157 -21.74 8.06 16.92
N ARG A 158 -21.20 7.92 15.71
CA ARG A 158 -21.53 6.84 14.79
C ARG A 158 -20.57 5.66 14.96
N PRO A 159 -21.00 4.43 14.63
CA PRO A 159 -20.11 3.28 14.54
C PRO A 159 -18.94 3.53 13.58
N ILE A 160 -17.75 3.05 13.92
CA ILE A 160 -16.54 3.23 13.13
C ILE A 160 -15.89 1.89 12.85
N TYR A 161 -15.65 1.57 11.57
CA TYR A 161 -14.83 0.43 11.14
C TYR A 161 -13.52 0.94 10.57
N MET A 162 -12.42 0.68 11.29
CA MET A 162 -11.08 1.18 10.95
C MET A 162 -10.26 0.13 10.22
N TYR A 163 -9.66 0.56 9.11
CA TYR A 163 -8.70 -0.19 8.29
C TYR A 163 -7.42 0.63 8.10
N SER A 164 -6.35 -0.03 7.63
CA SER A 164 -5.09 0.65 7.32
C SER A 164 -4.57 0.22 5.95
N GLN A 165 -3.98 1.16 5.23
CA GLN A 165 -3.08 0.84 4.13
C GLN A 165 -2.00 -0.14 4.62
N THR A 166 -1.71 -1.18 3.84
CA THR A 166 -0.88 -2.32 4.25
C THR A 166 0.55 -1.96 4.66
N THR A 167 1.07 -0.83 4.15
CA THR A 167 2.46 -0.39 4.33
C THR A 167 2.63 0.76 5.33
N LYS A 168 1.61 1.05 6.13
CA LYS A 168 1.71 2.08 7.20
C LYS A 168 2.47 1.55 8.42
N SER A 169 2.98 2.48 9.21
CA SER A 169 3.68 2.19 10.47
C SER A 169 2.72 1.59 11.51
N PRO A 170 3.06 0.44 12.14
CA PRO A 170 2.26 -0.10 13.24
C PRO A 170 2.13 0.85 14.42
N LYS A 171 3.18 1.63 14.72
CA LYS A 171 3.18 2.61 15.80
C LYS A 171 2.14 3.70 15.55
N ASP A 172 2.18 4.30 14.36
CA ASP A 172 1.28 5.41 14.01
C ASP A 172 -0.17 4.91 13.88
N TYR A 173 -0.37 3.68 13.39
CA TYR A 173 -1.70 3.05 13.35
C TYR A 173 -2.29 2.90 14.76
N LEU A 174 -1.48 2.46 15.72
CA LEU A 174 -1.92 2.35 17.12
C LEU A 174 -2.16 3.72 17.76
N GLU A 175 -1.44 4.75 17.34
CA GLU A 175 -1.66 6.12 17.82
C GLU A 175 -3.01 6.67 17.33
N ILE A 176 -3.33 6.53 16.04
CA ILE A 176 -4.64 6.88 15.47
C ILE A 176 -5.76 6.12 16.19
N LYS A 177 -5.60 4.79 16.37
CA LYS A 177 -6.57 3.98 17.10
C LYS A 177 -6.84 4.53 18.51
N ARG A 178 -5.77 4.79 19.29
CA ARG A 178 -5.89 5.31 20.67
C ARG A 178 -6.57 6.67 20.72
N GLU A 179 -6.31 7.53 19.76
CA GLU A 179 -6.96 8.86 19.72
C GLU A 179 -8.45 8.74 19.41
N ILE A 180 -8.86 7.82 18.52
CA ILE A 180 -10.27 7.52 18.28
C ILE A 180 -10.92 6.99 19.58
N GLU A 181 -10.32 6.00 20.25
CA GLU A 181 -10.81 5.46 21.52
C GLU A 181 -11.00 6.56 22.56
N LYS A 182 -10.01 7.42 22.75
CA LYS A 182 -10.03 8.55 23.69
C LYS A 182 -11.16 9.53 23.40
N ARG A 183 -11.36 9.93 22.12
CA ARG A 183 -12.43 10.86 21.73
C ARG A 183 -13.81 10.25 21.95
N ARG A 184 -13.98 8.95 21.71
CA ARG A 184 -15.24 8.23 21.98
C ARG A 184 -15.52 8.09 23.47
N THR A 185 -14.52 7.78 24.28
CA THR A 185 -14.67 7.70 25.76
C THR A 185 -15.14 9.03 26.34
N ASN A 186 -14.66 10.15 25.82
CA ASN A 186 -15.08 11.48 26.26
C ASN A 186 -16.55 11.80 25.93
N LEU A 187 -17.20 11.02 25.06
CA LEU A 187 -18.62 11.13 24.70
C LEU A 187 -19.50 10.10 25.43
N ASP A 188 -18.95 9.39 26.44
CA ASP A 188 -19.66 8.31 27.19
C ASP A 188 -20.14 7.15 26.27
N ILE A 189 -19.50 6.95 25.11
CA ILE A 189 -19.84 5.89 24.17
C ILE A 189 -19.03 4.63 24.52
N ASN A 190 -19.62 3.73 25.30
CA ASN A 190 -18.96 2.54 25.82
C ASN A 190 -19.34 1.24 25.08
N ASP A 191 -20.04 1.31 23.94
CA ASP A 191 -20.37 0.13 23.15
C ASP A 191 -19.18 -0.33 22.30
N PRO A 192 -18.54 -1.46 22.62
CA PRO A 192 -17.37 -1.97 21.89
C PRO A 192 -17.71 -2.40 20.45
N LEU A 193 -18.97 -2.66 20.14
CA LEU A 193 -19.43 -3.02 18.80
C LEU A 193 -19.46 -1.81 17.85
N GLN A 194 -19.33 -0.61 18.38
CA GLN A 194 -19.32 0.63 17.61
C GLN A 194 -17.92 1.08 17.15
N PHE A 195 -16.84 0.42 17.60
CA PHE A 195 -15.50 0.67 17.10
C PHE A 195 -14.78 -0.65 16.78
N VAL A 196 -14.84 -1.03 15.51
CA VAL A 196 -14.19 -2.25 15.00
C VAL A 196 -12.86 -1.88 14.38
N VAL A 197 -11.78 -2.44 14.90
CA VAL A 197 -10.40 -2.21 14.46
C VAL A 197 -9.90 -3.43 13.71
N ASN A 198 -9.65 -3.27 12.41
CA ASN A 198 -9.13 -4.32 11.56
C ASN A 198 -7.61 -4.14 11.38
N ASP A 199 -6.81 -5.06 11.94
CA ASP A 199 -5.37 -5.06 11.72
C ASP A 199 -5.05 -5.56 10.30
N THR A 200 -4.94 -4.61 9.37
CA THR A 200 -4.71 -4.86 7.95
C THR A 200 -3.28 -4.55 7.50
N LEU A 201 -2.38 -4.31 8.45
CA LEU A 201 -0.96 -4.10 8.17
C LEU A 201 -0.31 -5.36 7.60
N CYS A 202 0.50 -5.19 6.57
CA CYS A 202 1.21 -6.31 5.95
C CYS A 202 2.34 -6.83 6.85
N ARG A 203 2.25 -8.09 7.30
CA ARG A 203 3.28 -8.71 8.15
C ARG A 203 4.65 -8.81 7.47
N GLN A 204 4.71 -8.92 6.15
CA GLN A 204 5.96 -8.87 5.38
C GLN A 204 6.65 -7.50 5.49
N VAL A 205 5.88 -6.42 5.61
CA VAL A 205 6.41 -5.06 5.75
C VAL A 205 6.73 -4.75 7.21
N SER A 206 5.78 -4.97 8.11
CA SER A 206 5.93 -4.65 9.54
C SER A 206 6.98 -5.53 10.24
N GLY A 207 7.17 -6.76 9.80
CA GLY A 207 8.18 -7.68 10.34
C GLY A 207 9.63 -7.34 9.95
N ARG A 208 9.85 -6.48 8.95
CA ARG A 208 11.19 -6.09 8.50
C ARG A 208 11.90 -5.15 9.47
N GLU A 209 11.17 -4.26 10.10
CA GLU A 209 11.76 -3.24 10.99
C GLU A 209 12.56 -3.84 12.15
N PRO A 210 12.05 -4.81 12.94
CA PRO A 210 12.82 -5.44 14.00
C PRO A 210 14.08 -6.15 13.51
N GLN A 211 14.00 -6.81 12.34
CA GLN A 211 15.12 -7.52 11.74
C GLN A 211 16.20 -6.54 11.27
N LEU A 212 15.79 -5.45 10.61
CA LEU A 212 16.69 -4.38 10.18
C LEU A 212 17.40 -3.72 11.36
N LYS A 213 16.71 -3.44 12.46
CA LYS A 213 17.32 -2.90 13.68
C LYS A 213 18.41 -3.84 14.21
N GLN A 214 18.11 -5.14 14.30
CA GLN A 214 19.11 -6.14 14.74
C GLN A 214 20.32 -6.21 13.79
N PHE A 215 20.10 -6.11 12.49
CA PHE A 215 21.17 -6.07 11.51
C PHE A 215 21.99 -4.78 11.67
N SER A 216 21.33 -3.62 11.75
CA SER A 216 21.99 -2.30 11.85
C SER A 216 22.85 -2.17 13.10
N ALA A 217 22.41 -2.74 14.23
CA ALA A 217 23.15 -2.72 15.48
C ALA A 217 24.46 -3.54 15.47
N LYS A 218 24.61 -4.47 14.52
CA LYS A 218 25.76 -5.39 14.43
C LYS A 218 26.89 -4.89 13.52
N HIS A 219 26.64 -3.84 12.74
CA HIS A 219 27.57 -3.37 11.71
C HIS A 219 28.05 -1.94 11.98
N ASP A 220 29.29 -1.65 11.61
CA ASP A 220 29.89 -0.32 11.79
C ASP A 220 29.25 0.73 10.88
N VAL A 221 28.88 0.32 9.66
CA VAL A 221 28.30 1.18 8.61
C VAL A 221 27.18 0.43 7.89
N ILE A 222 26.06 1.11 7.65
CA ILE A 222 24.94 0.59 6.87
C ILE A 222 24.77 1.37 5.58
N ILE A 223 24.73 0.67 4.46
CA ILE A 223 24.30 1.20 3.17
C ILE A 223 22.88 0.73 2.90
N PHE A 224 21.94 1.66 3.03
CA PHE A 224 20.51 1.37 2.83
C PHE A 224 20.10 1.78 1.41
N VAL A 225 19.69 0.80 0.60
CA VAL A 225 19.30 1.01 -0.80
C VAL A 225 17.77 0.96 -0.94
N SER A 226 17.16 2.04 -1.43
CA SER A 226 15.72 2.08 -1.68
C SER A 226 15.34 3.20 -2.65
N GLY A 227 14.18 3.09 -3.30
CA GLY A 227 13.65 4.16 -4.14
C GLY A 227 13.22 5.38 -3.33
N LYS A 228 13.54 6.58 -3.81
CA LYS A 228 13.18 7.87 -3.17
C LYS A 228 11.69 8.06 -2.94
N LYS A 229 10.84 7.46 -3.77
CA LYS A 229 9.37 7.54 -3.67
C LYS A 229 8.77 6.48 -2.74
N SER A 230 9.55 5.48 -2.31
CA SER A 230 9.08 4.38 -1.45
C SER A 230 8.77 4.87 -0.03
N SER A 231 7.50 4.85 0.37
CA SER A 231 7.09 5.17 1.74
C SER A 231 7.64 4.17 2.74
N ASN A 232 7.58 2.87 2.42
CA ASN A 232 8.16 1.81 3.24
C ASN A 232 9.68 1.95 3.37
N GLY A 233 10.39 2.25 2.25
CA GLY A 233 11.83 2.47 2.28
C GLY A 233 12.25 3.63 3.17
N LYS A 234 11.51 4.73 3.16
CA LYS A 234 11.77 5.88 4.03
C LYS A 234 11.61 5.52 5.51
N MET A 235 10.50 4.85 5.87
CA MET A 235 10.24 4.42 7.24
C MET A 235 11.34 3.47 7.74
N LEU A 236 11.73 2.48 6.94
CA LEU A 236 12.78 1.53 7.31
C LEU A 236 14.15 2.22 7.42
N TYR A 237 14.46 3.18 6.55
CA TYR A 237 15.70 3.94 6.66
C TYR A 237 15.78 4.76 7.95
N GLU A 238 14.69 5.44 8.35
CA GLU A 238 14.63 6.16 9.62
C GLU A 238 14.86 5.21 10.81
N SER A 239 14.23 4.04 10.81
CA SER A 239 14.48 3.00 11.82
C SER A 239 15.94 2.56 11.84
N CYS A 240 16.54 2.35 10.67
CA CYS A 240 17.95 2.00 10.53
C CYS A 240 18.87 3.11 11.07
N LYS A 241 18.59 4.36 10.70
CA LYS A 241 19.34 5.55 11.11
C LYS A 241 19.29 5.80 12.62
N ASN A 242 18.15 5.53 13.24
CA ASN A 242 17.97 5.64 14.69
C ASN A 242 18.76 4.58 15.45
N GLU A 243 18.92 3.39 14.89
CA GLU A 243 19.68 2.30 15.48
C GLU A 243 21.19 2.46 15.25
N ASN A 244 21.57 2.89 14.03
CA ASN A 244 22.97 3.10 13.64
C ASN A 244 23.11 4.43 12.89
N HIS A 245 23.71 5.43 13.57
CA HIS A 245 23.90 6.76 13.00
C HIS A 245 24.80 6.78 11.74
N ASN A 246 25.65 5.76 11.53
CA ASN A 246 26.47 5.59 10.33
C ASN A 246 25.69 4.92 9.18
N SER A 247 24.40 5.20 9.07
CA SER A 247 23.56 4.70 7.98
C SER A 247 23.42 5.72 6.87
N TYR A 248 23.59 5.26 5.62
CA TYR A 248 23.56 6.09 4.42
C TYR A 248 22.52 5.58 3.43
N PHE A 249 21.67 6.48 2.93
CA PHE A 249 20.65 6.16 1.94
C PHE A 249 21.18 6.32 0.52
N ILE A 250 21.01 5.29 -0.32
CA ILE A 250 21.32 5.29 -1.76
C ILE A 250 20.05 4.97 -2.56
N SER A 251 19.86 5.66 -3.71
CA SER A 251 18.71 5.44 -4.61
C SER A 251 19.10 5.54 -6.07
#